data_76f8e5157a8b250bce644ffe59257f4b
#
_entry.id   76f8e5157a8b250bce644ffe59257f4b
#
_cell.length_a   1.000
_cell.length_b   1.000
_cell.length_c   1.000
_cell.angle_alpha   90.00
_cell.angle_beta   90.00
_cell.angle_gamma   90.00
#
_symmetry.space_group_name_H-M   'P 1'
#
loop_
_entity.id
_entity.type
_entity.pdbx_description
1 polymer ?
#
loop_
_entity_poly.entity_id
_entity_poly.type
_entity_poly.pdbx_seq_one_letter_code
_entity_poly.pdbx_strand_id
1 'polypeptide(L)'
;MKKYFAVFVIIIFPGLISCQTENDTIFVAFWNLQNLFDTIDDPKIDDEEFLPNSESEWTEDRLDKKMFNLARTIRMMNNDRGPDILGVCEVENESVLVELINRYLSDLAYGIAYIESPDNRGIDNGLIFKKEKFKLLNVQVDTVHLADGWPTRLIFGVNLLTLKNEELKVFVNHWPSRSGGQIESEPKRMTAARTLRNAVDRIFEADSLADIIIIGDFNDEPVNKSVLETLSAHPLKCDSLNADFEFEPAKELFNLSYEDFENGLGTFKYKDDWNMLDQVIVSGNLITGNYLKYICGSFEIFKPDFIVTKSGQYAGTPFPTYGGRRYLGGYSDHFPVTAKFLINRSEE
;
A
#
# COMPACT_ATOMS: atom_id res chain seq x y z
N MET A 1 49.64 57.38 -18.67
CA MET A 1 49.06 56.27 -17.87
C MET A 1 47.80 55.74 -18.55
N LYS A 2 47.92 54.60 -19.22
CA LYS A 2 46.76 53.94 -19.89
C LYS A 2 46.09 53.06 -18.88
N LYS A 3 44.82 53.31 -18.56
CA LYS A 3 43.98 52.42 -17.70
C LYS A 3 43.38 51.35 -18.58
N TYR A 4 43.73 50.13 -18.30
CA TYR A 4 43.04 48.94 -18.88
C TYR A 4 41.84 48.61 -18.02
N PHE A 5 40.63 48.60 -18.61
CA PHE A 5 39.41 48.08 -18.01
C PHE A 5 39.29 46.59 -18.39
N ALA A 6 39.37 45.74 -17.42
CA ALA A 6 39.07 44.30 -17.62
C ALA A 6 37.56 44.10 -17.53
N VAL A 7 36.96 43.66 -18.63
CA VAL A 7 35.54 43.24 -18.65
C VAL A 7 35.49 41.74 -18.29
N PHE A 8 34.92 41.45 -17.14
CA PHE A 8 34.61 40.08 -16.75
C PHE A 8 33.27 39.66 -17.40
N VAL A 9 33.33 38.75 -18.38
CA VAL A 9 32.14 38.12 -18.94
C VAL A 9 31.80 36.94 -18.07
N ILE A 10 30.71 37.03 -17.30
CA ILE A 10 30.14 35.90 -16.56
C ILE A 10 29.32 35.09 -17.56
N ILE A 11 29.83 33.94 -17.97
CA ILE A 11 29.07 32.94 -18.75
C ILE A 11 28.20 32.16 -17.75
N ILE A 12 26.92 32.51 -17.69
CA ILE A 12 25.92 31.75 -16.99
C ILE A 12 25.59 30.56 -17.88
N PHE A 13 26.06 29.36 -17.53
CA PHE A 13 25.55 28.12 -18.08
C PHE A 13 24.14 27.92 -17.55
N PRO A 14 23.10 27.87 -18.39
CA PRO A 14 21.80 27.41 -17.94
C PRO A 14 21.95 25.89 -17.67
N GLY A 15 22.02 25.50 -16.40
CA GLY A 15 21.85 24.14 -16.02
C GLY A 15 20.47 23.70 -16.54
N LEU A 16 20.44 22.73 -17.46
CA LEU A 16 19.23 22.03 -17.84
C LEU A 16 18.73 21.29 -16.59
N ILE A 17 17.91 21.95 -15.79
CA ILE A 17 17.05 21.27 -14.84
C ILE A 17 16.07 20.51 -15.72
N SER A 18 16.31 19.22 -15.91
CA SER A 18 15.32 18.31 -16.46
C SER A 18 14.11 18.36 -15.53
N CYS A 19 13.12 19.15 -15.88
CA CYS A 19 11.81 19.12 -15.26
C CYS A 19 11.20 17.77 -15.66
N GLN A 20 11.39 16.72 -14.85
CA GLN A 20 10.63 15.50 -14.99
C GLN A 20 9.15 15.90 -14.87
N THR A 21 8.42 15.76 -15.96
CA THR A 21 7.01 16.08 -15.97
C THR A 21 6.31 15.07 -15.05
N GLU A 22 5.41 15.54 -14.19
CA GLU A 22 4.66 14.72 -13.21
C GLU A 22 3.89 13.55 -13.86
N ASN A 23 3.70 13.56 -15.17
CA ASN A 23 3.07 12.50 -15.96
C ASN A 23 3.98 11.27 -16.19
N ASP A 24 5.26 11.36 -15.83
CA ASP A 24 6.23 10.27 -16.04
C ASP A 24 6.38 9.38 -14.80
N THR A 25 5.49 9.49 -13.82
CA THR A 25 5.53 8.68 -12.59
C THR A 25 4.20 7.99 -12.29
N ILE A 26 4.32 6.82 -11.63
CA ILE A 26 3.21 6.12 -10.98
C ILE A 26 3.39 6.24 -9.48
N PHE A 27 2.37 6.74 -8.78
CA PHE A 27 2.31 6.85 -7.33
C PHE A 27 1.45 5.71 -6.77
N VAL A 28 2.08 4.81 -6.03
CA VAL A 28 1.43 3.66 -5.40
C VAL A 28 1.28 3.91 -3.91
N ALA A 29 0.15 3.54 -3.34
CA ALA A 29 -0.12 3.60 -1.91
C ALA A 29 -0.80 2.33 -1.42
N PHE A 30 -0.66 2.07 -0.13
CA PHE A 30 -1.45 1.08 0.61
C PHE A 30 -1.93 1.69 1.93
N TRP A 31 -3.16 1.36 2.34
CA TRP A 31 -3.69 1.78 3.63
C TRP A 31 -4.67 0.77 4.21
N ASN A 32 -4.43 0.30 5.42
CA ASN A 32 -5.43 -0.38 6.23
C ASN A 32 -6.45 0.68 6.71
N LEU A 33 -7.73 0.50 6.37
CA LEU A 33 -8.77 1.51 6.62
C LEU A 33 -9.42 1.38 8.00
N GLN A 34 -8.98 0.46 8.84
CA GLN A 34 -9.53 0.19 10.18
C GLN A 34 -11.06 0.00 10.11
N ASN A 35 -11.51 -1.10 9.54
CA ASN A 35 -12.92 -1.51 9.51
C ASN A 35 -13.84 -0.46 8.84
N LEU A 36 -13.73 -0.34 7.52
CA LEU A 36 -14.67 0.46 6.73
C LEU A 36 -15.89 -0.39 6.41
N PHE A 37 -16.89 -0.34 7.29
CA PHE A 37 -18.18 -1.03 7.17
C PHE A 37 -19.28 -0.04 6.78
N ASP A 38 -20.33 -0.55 6.12
CA ASP A 38 -21.58 0.18 6.03
C ASP A 38 -22.41 0.05 7.32
N THR A 39 -23.68 0.37 7.33
CA THR A 39 -24.55 0.34 8.52
C THR A 39 -25.68 -0.66 8.38
N ILE A 40 -25.56 -1.57 7.40
CA ILE A 40 -26.58 -2.54 7.02
C ILE A 40 -26.10 -3.95 7.43
N ASP A 41 -26.90 -4.66 8.20
CA ASP A 41 -26.65 -6.03 8.64
C ASP A 41 -26.57 -7.01 7.44
N ASP A 42 -25.43 -7.68 7.23
CA ASP A 42 -25.33 -8.84 6.34
C ASP A 42 -25.38 -10.12 7.16
N PRO A 43 -26.49 -10.87 7.13
CA PRO A 43 -26.68 -12.07 7.95
C PRO A 43 -25.72 -13.22 7.62
N LYS A 44 -24.75 -13.05 6.73
CA LYS A 44 -23.76 -14.06 6.36
C LYS A 44 -22.40 -13.85 7.00
N ILE A 45 -22.15 -12.69 7.60
CA ILE A 45 -20.88 -12.30 8.21
C ILE A 45 -21.09 -11.79 9.62
N ASP A 46 -20.02 -11.73 10.41
CA ASP A 46 -20.05 -11.29 11.80
C ASP A 46 -19.79 -9.75 11.86
N ASP A 47 -20.76 -8.95 11.39
CA ASP A 47 -20.67 -7.48 11.29
C ASP A 47 -21.48 -6.71 12.36
N GLU A 48 -22.13 -7.42 13.28
CA GLU A 48 -23.04 -6.84 14.28
C GLU A 48 -22.38 -5.75 15.14
N GLU A 49 -21.05 -5.74 15.24
CA GLU A 49 -20.31 -4.69 15.93
C GLU A 49 -20.43 -3.33 15.20
N PHE A 50 -20.63 -3.35 13.88
CA PHE A 50 -20.67 -2.17 13.00
C PHE A 50 -22.09 -1.75 12.63
N LEU A 51 -23.08 -2.01 13.49
CA LEU A 51 -24.48 -1.60 13.31
C LEU A 51 -24.82 -0.38 14.18
N PRO A 52 -25.86 0.40 13.79
CA PRO A 52 -26.28 1.58 14.56
C PRO A 52 -26.74 1.26 16.01
N ASN A 53 -27.26 0.05 16.23
CA ASN A 53 -27.74 -0.40 17.52
C ASN A 53 -26.72 -1.23 18.30
N SER A 54 -25.49 -1.37 17.80
CA SER A 54 -24.40 -2.08 18.48
C SER A 54 -23.81 -1.27 19.64
N GLU A 55 -22.91 -1.90 20.40
CA GLU A 55 -22.11 -1.19 21.41
C GLU A 55 -21.19 -0.12 20.79
N SER A 56 -20.77 -0.30 19.55
CA SER A 56 -19.97 0.66 18.81
C SER A 56 -20.79 1.83 18.26
N GLU A 57 -22.13 1.72 18.27
CA GLU A 57 -23.06 2.74 17.74
C GLU A 57 -22.61 3.25 16.36
N TRP A 58 -22.35 2.32 15.41
CA TRP A 58 -21.86 2.64 14.08
C TRP A 58 -22.99 3.20 13.19
N THR A 59 -23.20 4.52 13.29
CA THR A 59 -24.27 5.24 12.58
C THR A 59 -23.81 5.77 11.23
N GLU A 60 -24.78 6.12 10.38
CA GLU A 60 -24.54 6.83 9.10
C GLU A 60 -23.65 8.08 9.26
N ASP A 61 -23.86 8.86 10.32
CA ASP A 61 -23.04 10.05 10.59
C ASP A 61 -21.58 9.69 10.90
N ARG A 62 -21.34 8.56 11.58
CA ARG A 62 -19.98 8.07 11.87
C ARG A 62 -19.32 7.50 10.63
N LEU A 63 -20.06 6.76 9.81
CA LEU A 63 -19.60 6.26 8.51
C LEU A 63 -19.25 7.43 7.58
N ASP A 64 -20.16 8.42 7.44
CA ASP A 64 -19.92 9.60 6.60
C ASP A 64 -18.68 10.37 7.06
N LYS A 65 -18.53 10.57 8.38
CA LYS A 65 -17.33 11.19 8.95
C LYS A 65 -16.06 10.40 8.65
N LYS A 66 -16.10 9.07 8.73
CA LYS A 66 -14.97 8.21 8.39
C LYS A 66 -14.63 8.32 6.91
N MET A 67 -15.60 8.19 6.02
CA MET A 67 -15.40 8.35 4.57
C MET A 67 -14.80 9.71 4.22
N PHE A 68 -15.31 10.79 4.81
CA PHE A 68 -14.74 12.13 4.64
C PHE A 68 -13.26 12.19 5.07
N ASN A 69 -12.94 11.62 6.23
CA ASN A 69 -11.58 11.57 6.76
C ASN A 69 -10.64 10.76 5.85
N LEU A 70 -11.06 9.57 5.42
CA LEU A 70 -10.29 8.72 4.50
C LEU A 70 -10.06 9.45 3.17
N ALA A 71 -11.11 10.00 2.58
CA ALA A 71 -11.01 10.72 1.31
C ALA A 71 -10.09 11.94 1.39
N ARG A 72 -10.13 12.69 2.51
CA ARG A 72 -9.21 13.81 2.74
C ARG A 72 -7.75 13.35 2.72
N THR A 73 -7.46 12.21 3.35
CA THR A 73 -6.10 11.65 3.39
C THR A 73 -5.67 11.15 2.01
N ILE A 74 -6.54 10.39 1.33
CA ILE A 74 -6.29 9.88 -0.02
C ILE A 74 -6.02 11.04 -0.99
N ARG A 75 -6.87 12.07 -0.96
CA ARG A 75 -6.73 13.26 -1.83
C ARG A 75 -5.39 13.96 -1.64
N MET A 76 -4.90 14.09 -0.40
CA MET A 76 -3.66 14.80 -0.11
C MET A 76 -2.41 14.08 -0.61
N MET A 77 -2.48 12.77 -0.85
CA MET A 77 -1.38 12.01 -1.44
C MET A 77 -1.03 12.55 -2.83
N ASN A 78 0.21 12.38 -3.25
CA ASN A 78 0.68 12.73 -4.59
C ASN A 78 0.39 14.21 -4.96
N ASN A 79 0.70 15.13 -4.05
CA ASN A 79 0.46 16.58 -4.24
C ASN A 79 -1.01 16.91 -4.55
N ASP A 80 -1.91 16.46 -3.71
CA ASP A 80 -3.38 16.65 -3.79
C ASP A 80 -4.07 16.03 -5.02
N ARG A 81 -3.40 15.11 -5.73
CA ARG A 81 -3.97 14.38 -6.87
C ARG A 81 -4.48 12.99 -6.53
N GLY A 82 -4.22 12.54 -5.31
CA GLY A 82 -4.45 11.17 -4.90
C GLY A 82 -3.48 10.18 -5.56
N PRO A 83 -3.37 8.95 -5.02
CA PRO A 83 -2.52 7.92 -5.61
C PRO A 83 -3.03 7.44 -6.96
N ASP A 84 -2.13 6.97 -7.80
CA ASP A 84 -2.50 6.36 -9.08
C ASP A 84 -3.00 4.93 -8.88
N ILE A 85 -2.45 4.24 -7.86
CA ILE A 85 -2.86 2.93 -7.37
C ILE A 85 -2.93 3.00 -5.85
N LEU A 86 -4.06 2.59 -5.27
CA LEU A 86 -4.26 2.49 -3.83
C LEU A 86 -4.80 1.10 -3.47
N GLY A 87 -3.98 0.28 -2.82
CA GLY A 87 -4.46 -0.91 -2.14
C GLY A 87 -5.08 -0.55 -0.78
N VAL A 88 -6.18 -1.19 -0.47
CA VAL A 88 -6.87 -1.02 0.82
C VAL A 88 -7.20 -2.37 1.41
N CYS A 89 -7.30 -2.45 2.73
CA CYS A 89 -7.85 -3.59 3.43
C CYS A 89 -8.77 -3.15 4.57
N GLU A 90 -9.41 -4.14 5.20
CA GLU A 90 -10.47 -3.93 6.19
C GLU A 90 -11.65 -3.13 5.61
N VAL A 91 -12.08 -3.57 4.45
CA VAL A 91 -13.26 -3.06 3.75
C VAL A 91 -14.31 -4.17 3.75
N GLU A 92 -15.53 -3.85 4.11
CA GLU A 92 -16.60 -4.81 4.22
C GLU A 92 -17.06 -5.32 2.83
N ASN A 93 -17.34 -4.41 1.91
CA ASN A 93 -17.89 -4.75 0.60
C ASN A 93 -17.50 -3.72 -0.48
N GLU A 94 -17.77 -4.07 -1.76
CA GLU A 94 -17.50 -3.15 -2.89
C GLU A 94 -18.35 -1.88 -2.79
N SER A 95 -19.59 -1.98 -2.27
CA SER A 95 -20.53 -0.86 -2.20
C SER A 95 -19.99 0.29 -1.37
N VAL A 96 -19.35 0.00 -0.23
CA VAL A 96 -18.76 1.04 0.64
C VAL A 96 -17.58 1.76 -0.03
N LEU A 97 -16.79 1.06 -0.86
CA LEU A 97 -15.73 1.71 -1.67
C LEU A 97 -16.32 2.57 -2.79
N VAL A 98 -17.36 2.07 -3.45
CA VAL A 98 -18.10 2.84 -4.49
C VAL A 98 -18.67 4.11 -3.87
N GLU A 99 -19.24 4.02 -2.68
CA GLU A 99 -19.81 5.16 -1.98
C GLU A 99 -18.73 6.19 -1.58
N LEU A 100 -17.61 5.74 -1.03
CA LEU A 100 -16.45 6.59 -0.71
C LEU A 100 -15.97 7.38 -1.94
N ILE A 101 -15.84 6.70 -3.10
CA ILE A 101 -15.37 7.34 -4.33
C ILE A 101 -16.44 8.32 -4.85
N ASN A 102 -17.68 7.90 -4.93
CA ASN A 102 -18.74 8.74 -5.51
C ASN A 102 -19.02 10.00 -4.68
N ARG A 103 -19.00 9.88 -3.36
CA ARG A 103 -19.26 11.03 -2.47
C ARG A 103 -18.09 12.02 -2.40
N TYR A 104 -16.85 11.52 -2.36
CA TYR A 104 -15.73 12.37 -1.94
C TYR A 104 -14.55 12.42 -2.92
N LEU A 105 -14.46 11.49 -3.88
CA LEU A 105 -13.33 11.35 -4.81
C LEU A 105 -13.76 11.24 -6.27
N SER A 106 -15.00 11.61 -6.60
CA SER A 106 -15.59 11.43 -7.94
C SER A 106 -14.82 12.14 -9.06
N ASP A 107 -14.16 13.25 -8.75
CA ASP A 107 -13.32 14.03 -9.68
C ASP A 107 -11.98 13.36 -10.00
N LEU A 108 -11.57 12.34 -9.23
CA LEU A 108 -10.31 11.60 -9.43
C LEU A 108 -10.45 10.42 -10.40
N ALA A 109 -11.67 10.18 -10.93
CA ALA A 109 -11.97 9.17 -11.95
C ALA A 109 -11.44 7.75 -11.63
N TYR A 110 -11.55 7.33 -10.38
CA TYR A 110 -11.09 6.02 -9.95
C TYR A 110 -11.92 4.85 -10.50
N GLY A 111 -11.21 3.74 -10.79
CA GLY A 111 -11.78 2.41 -10.92
C GLY A 111 -11.55 1.60 -9.66
N ILE A 112 -12.34 0.55 -9.48
CA ILE A 112 -12.24 -0.39 -8.36
C ILE A 112 -12.00 -1.78 -8.94
N ALA A 113 -11.14 -2.56 -8.29
CA ALA A 113 -11.09 -3.99 -8.35
C ALA A 113 -11.32 -4.52 -6.94
N TYR A 114 -12.27 -5.42 -6.79
CA TYR A 114 -12.70 -5.95 -5.50
C TYR A 114 -13.17 -7.38 -5.67
N ILE A 115 -13.04 -8.18 -4.63
CA ILE A 115 -13.66 -9.50 -4.51
C ILE A 115 -13.81 -9.85 -3.04
N GLU A 116 -14.96 -10.39 -2.68
CA GLU A 116 -15.20 -10.83 -1.31
C GLU A 116 -14.38 -12.06 -0.96
N SER A 117 -13.84 -12.07 0.24
CA SER A 117 -13.12 -13.20 0.83
C SER A 117 -14.03 -14.02 1.74
N PRO A 118 -13.62 -15.23 2.08
CA PRO A 118 -14.38 -16.04 3.02
C PRO A 118 -14.15 -15.67 4.50
N ASP A 119 -13.51 -14.54 4.83
CA ASP A 119 -13.32 -14.13 6.23
C ASP A 119 -14.67 -13.87 6.89
N ASN A 120 -14.94 -14.52 8.02
CA ASN A 120 -16.24 -14.43 8.69
C ASN A 120 -16.62 -13.01 9.16
N ARG A 121 -15.62 -12.15 9.37
CA ARG A 121 -15.87 -10.75 9.78
C ARG A 121 -16.29 -9.86 8.62
N GLY A 122 -16.31 -10.39 7.38
CA GLY A 122 -16.61 -9.61 6.20
C GLY A 122 -15.61 -8.49 5.94
N ILE A 123 -14.32 -8.73 6.16
CA ILE A 123 -13.27 -7.76 5.83
C ILE A 123 -12.42 -8.23 4.67
N ASP A 124 -12.24 -7.37 3.70
CA ASP A 124 -11.65 -7.69 2.42
C ASP A 124 -10.52 -6.76 2.01
N ASN A 125 -9.87 -7.15 0.91
CA ASN A 125 -8.88 -6.36 0.20
C ASN A 125 -9.52 -5.73 -1.04
N GLY A 126 -9.18 -4.48 -1.31
CA GLY A 126 -9.59 -3.79 -2.52
C GLY A 126 -8.43 -3.06 -3.18
N LEU A 127 -8.57 -2.78 -4.48
CA LEU A 127 -7.65 -1.93 -5.22
C LEU A 127 -8.42 -0.82 -5.91
N ILE A 128 -7.99 0.43 -5.70
CA ILE A 128 -8.49 1.62 -6.35
C ILE A 128 -7.41 2.11 -7.31
N PHE A 129 -7.75 2.43 -8.55
CA PHE A 129 -6.77 2.84 -9.57
C PHE A 129 -7.32 3.95 -10.47
N LYS A 130 -6.47 4.81 -10.98
CA LYS A 130 -6.86 5.86 -11.94
C LYS A 130 -7.14 5.28 -13.31
N LYS A 131 -8.39 5.41 -13.78
CA LYS A 131 -8.82 4.96 -15.11
C LYS A 131 -8.12 5.69 -16.26
N GLU A 132 -7.56 6.86 -16.01
CA GLU A 132 -6.77 7.60 -16.99
C GLU A 132 -5.36 7.05 -17.19
N LYS A 133 -4.86 6.22 -16.25
CA LYS A 133 -3.51 5.60 -16.33
C LYS A 133 -3.56 4.10 -16.56
N PHE A 134 -4.65 3.46 -16.14
CA PHE A 134 -4.74 1.99 -16.13
C PHE A 134 -6.08 1.50 -16.64
N LYS A 135 -6.03 0.34 -17.30
CA LYS A 135 -7.19 -0.49 -17.61
C LYS A 135 -7.09 -1.78 -16.80
N LEU A 136 -8.17 -2.15 -16.12
CA LEU A 136 -8.27 -3.44 -15.47
C LEU A 136 -8.36 -4.54 -16.54
N LEU A 137 -7.45 -5.52 -16.50
CA LEU A 137 -7.48 -6.69 -17.36
C LEU A 137 -8.26 -7.83 -16.70
N ASN A 138 -7.83 -8.24 -15.52
CA ASN A 138 -8.48 -9.28 -14.74
C ASN A 138 -8.09 -9.21 -13.27
N VAL A 139 -8.80 -9.98 -12.45
CA VAL A 139 -8.52 -10.22 -11.04
C VAL A 139 -8.16 -11.69 -10.87
N GLN A 140 -7.18 -11.97 -10.04
CA GLN A 140 -6.75 -13.30 -9.63
C GLN A 140 -6.86 -13.41 -8.12
N VAL A 141 -7.31 -14.57 -7.63
CA VAL A 141 -7.38 -14.84 -6.20
C VAL A 141 -6.77 -16.18 -5.86
N ASP A 142 -6.09 -16.25 -4.74
CA ASP A 142 -5.59 -17.48 -4.17
C ASP A 142 -6.08 -17.61 -2.72
N THR A 143 -6.73 -18.75 -2.42
CA THR A 143 -7.27 -19.01 -1.08
C THR A 143 -6.17 -19.44 -0.12
N VAL A 144 -6.15 -18.81 1.05
CA VAL A 144 -5.24 -19.16 2.13
C VAL A 144 -5.89 -20.24 2.99
N HIS A 145 -5.40 -21.48 2.90
CA HIS A 145 -5.90 -22.62 3.67
C HIS A 145 -5.15 -22.76 5.00
N LEU A 146 -5.73 -22.21 6.06
CA LEU A 146 -5.16 -22.31 7.40
C LEU A 146 -5.32 -23.72 7.99
N ALA A 147 -4.35 -24.17 8.78
CA ALA A 147 -4.33 -25.52 9.35
C ALA A 147 -5.49 -25.80 10.33
N ASP A 148 -6.01 -24.75 10.97
CA ASP A 148 -7.17 -24.82 11.87
C ASP A 148 -8.52 -24.80 11.12
N GLY A 149 -8.48 -24.64 9.80
CA GLY A 149 -9.67 -24.58 8.94
C GLY A 149 -10.45 -23.28 9.01
N TRP A 150 -9.99 -22.26 9.77
CA TRP A 150 -10.65 -20.96 9.81
C TRP A 150 -10.48 -20.23 8.48
N PRO A 151 -11.57 -19.65 7.96
CA PRO A 151 -11.50 -18.83 6.76
C PRO A 151 -10.73 -17.52 7.05
N THR A 152 -10.08 -16.98 6.03
CA THR A 152 -9.34 -15.71 6.12
C THR A 152 -9.33 -15.02 4.76
N ARG A 153 -8.80 -13.79 4.70
CA ARG A 153 -8.68 -13.00 3.48
C ARG A 153 -7.94 -13.76 2.39
N LEU A 154 -8.34 -13.50 1.17
CA LEU A 154 -7.69 -14.01 -0.03
C LEU A 154 -6.36 -13.28 -0.28
N ILE A 155 -5.43 -13.94 -0.96
CA ILE A 155 -4.37 -13.25 -1.69
C ILE A 155 -5.02 -12.67 -2.95
N PHE A 156 -5.09 -11.36 -3.03
CA PHE A 156 -5.85 -10.62 -4.04
C PHE A 156 -4.90 -10.01 -5.06
N GLY A 157 -4.87 -10.54 -6.28
CA GLY A 157 -4.04 -10.09 -7.39
C GLY A 157 -4.87 -9.37 -8.45
N VAL A 158 -4.38 -8.24 -8.92
CA VAL A 158 -5.01 -7.41 -9.95
C VAL A 158 -4.03 -7.19 -11.10
N ASN A 159 -4.43 -7.52 -12.32
CA ASN A 159 -3.65 -7.22 -13.50
C ASN A 159 -4.15 -5.92 -14.12
N LEU A 160 -3.28 -4.93 -14.16
CA LEU A 160 -3.51 -3.64 -14.79
C LEU A 160 -2.71 -3.53 -16.08
N LEU A 161 -3.31 -2.93 -17.09
CA LEU A 161 -2.64 -2.54 -18.32
C LEU A 161 -2.39 -1.03 -18.30
N THR A 162 -1.16 -0.63 -18.47
CA THR A 162 -0.80 0.79 -18.60
C THR A 162 -1.23 1.32 -19.98
N LEU A 163 -1.24 2.65 -20.16
CA LEU A 163 -1.54 3.27 -21.45
C LEU A 163 -0.56 2.89 -22.58
N LYS A 164 0.61 2.34 -22.22
CA LYS A 164 1.60 1.83 -23.20
C LYS A 164 1.51 0.34 -23.47
N ASN A 165 0.40 -0.29 -23.01
CA ASN A 165 0.16 -1.73 -23.12
C ASN A 165 1.16 -2.61 -22.36
N GLU A 166 1.79 -2.09 -21.31
CA GLU A 166 2.60 -2.88 -20.40
C GLU A 166 1.75 -3.38 -19.24
N GLU A 167 1.90 -4.65 -18.88
CA GLU A 167 1.18 -5.25 -17.78
C GLU A 167 1.88 -4.96 -16.45
N LEU A 168 1.10 -4.55 -15.46
CA LEU A 168 1.51 -4.40 -14.07
C LEU A 168 0.64 -5.28 -13.19
N LYS A 169 1.28 -6.15 -12.41
CA LYS A 169 0.58 -7.03 -11.48
C LYS A 169 0.69 -6.46 -10.07
N VAL A 170 -0.48 -6.24 -9.44
CA VAL A 170 -0.55 -5.68 -8.09
C VAL A 170 -1.22 -6.69 -7.18
N PHE A 171 -0.53 -7.12 -6.12
CA PHE A 171 -1.12 -7.94 -5.07
C PHE A 171 -1.44 -7.07 -3.85
N VAL A 172 -2.67 -7.15 -3.37
CA VAL A 172 -3.10 -6.52 -2.11
C VAL A 172 -3.28 -7.61 -1.07
N ASN A 173 -2.69 -7.42 0.10
CA ASN A 173 -2.60 -8.41 1.15
C ASN A 173 -3.13 -7.86 2.49
N HIS A 174 -3.79 -8.71 3.25
CA HIS A 174 -4.03 -8.54 4.67
C HIS A 174 -3.89 -9.91 5.34
N TRP A 175 -2.71 -10.19 5.88
CA TRP A 175 -2.40 -11.49 6.47
C TRP A 175 -3.03 -11.65 7.86
N PRO A 176 -3.13 -12.90 8.37
CA PRO A 176 -3.63 -13.17 9.71
C PRO A 176 -2.92 -12.36 10.79
N SER A 177 -3.69 -11.72 11.68
CA SER A 177 -3.17 -10.87 12.73
C SER A 177 -2.32 -11.64 13.76
N ARG A 178 -1.61 -10.89 14.60
CA ARG A 178 -0.84 -11.43 15.74
C ARG A 178 -1.73 -11.79 16.95
N SER A 179 -3.04 -11.93 16.73
CA SER A 179 -3.98 -12.31 17.79
C SER A 179 -3.59 -13.64 18.44
N GLY A 180 -3.62 -13.70 19.77
CA GLY A 180 -3.16 -14.85 20.54
C GLY A 180 -1.65 -14.91 20.76
N GLY A 181 -0.87 -14.01 20.17
CA GLY A 181 0.58 -13.92 20.28
C GLY A 181 1.28 -13.98 18.92
N GLN A 182 2.40 -13.28 18.81
CA GLN A 182 3.14 -13.20 17.56
C GLN A 182 3.69 -14.57 17.12
N ILE A 183 4.24 -15.35 18.07
CA ILE A 183 4.81 -16.67 17.81
C ILE A 183 3.72 -17.68 17.53
N GLU A 184 2.63 -17.68 18.31
CA GLU A 184 1.51 -18.60 18.20
C GLU A 184 0.77 -18.45 16.88
N SER A 185 0.68 -17.24 16.36
CA SER A 185 0.02 -16.93 15.08
C SER A 185 0.94 -16.97 13.87
N GLU A 186 2.29 -17.03 14.05
CA GLU A 186 3.28 -17.08 12.95
C GLU A 186 2.95 -18.15 11.89
N PRO A 187 2.55 -19.39 12.23
CA PRO A 187 2.21 -20.41 11.22
C PRO A 187 1.12 -19.99 10.24
N LYS A 188 0.17 -19.15 10.67
CA LYS A 188 -0.91 -18.64 9.82
C LYS A 188 -0.35 -17.67 8.80
N ARG A 189 0.52 -16.74 9.21
CA ARG A 189 1.19 -15.78 8.31
C ARG A 189 2.18 -16.47 7.37
N MET A 190 2.88 -17.51 7.84
CA MET A 190 3.71 -18.37 6.98
C MET A 190 2.88 -19.05 5.89
N THR A 191 1.63 -19.44 6.19
CA THR A 191 0.72 -20.04 5.20
C THR A 191 0.29 -18.99 4.17
N ALA A 192 -0.09 -17.79 4.58
CA ALA A 192 -0.41 -16.69 3.68
C ALA A 192 0.79 -16.32 2.78
N ALA A 193 1.99 -16.20 3.37
CA ALA A 193 3.22 -15.93 2.66
C ALA A 193 3.52 -16.97 1.57
N ARG A 194 3.35 -18.26 1.88
CA ARG A 194 3.54 -19.35 0.92
C ARG A 194 2.51 -19.33 -0.19
N THR A 195 1.26 -19.01 0.13
CA THR A 195 0.20 -18.86 -0.87
C THR A 195 0.52 -17.73 -1.84
N LEU A 196 0.96 -16.57 -1.32
CA LEU A 196 1.38 -15.44 -2.14
C LEU A 196 2.64 -15.79 -2.96
N ARG A 197 3.66 -16.42 -2.36
CA ARG A 197 4.87 -16.81 -3.09
C ARG A 197 4.54 -17.75 -4.25
N ASN A 198 3.68 -18.73 -4.06
CA ASN A 198 3.23 -19.63 -5.12
C ASN A 198 2.50 -18.85 -6.25
N ALA A 199 1.70 -17.84 -5.90
CA ALA A 199 1.03 -17.00 -6.90
C ALA A 199 2.06 -16.20 -7.73
N VAL A 200 3.05 -15.62 -7.07
CA VAL A 200 4.16 -14.90 -7.71
C VAL A 200 5.02 -15.83 -8.57
N ASP A 201 5.35 -17.02 -8.09
CA ASP A 201 6.15 -17.98 -8.85
C ASP A 201 5.47 -18.41 -10.14
N ARG A 202 4.14 -18.60 -10.16
CA ARG A 202 3.40 -18.87 -11.40
C ARG A 202 3.53 -17.74 -12.43
N ILE A 203 3.59 -16.48 -11.96
CA ILE A 203 3.82 -15.33 -12.84
C ILE A 203 5.26 -15.39 -13.37
N PHE A 204 6.23 -15.59 -12.50
CA PHE A 204 7.64 -15.67 -12.89
C PHE A 204 7.99 -16.87 -13.77
N GLU A 205 7.21 -17.94 -13.71
CA GLU A 205 7.33 -19.07 -14.64
C GLU A 205 6.91 -18.67 -16.05
N ALA A 206 5.92 -17.82 -16.21
CA ALA A 206 5.44 -17.30 -17.48
C ALA A 206 6.32 -16.15 -18.00
N ASP A 207 6.74 -15.24 -17.11
CA ASP A 207 7.60 -14.09 -17.40
C ASP A 207 8.50 -13.79 -16.19
N SER A 208 9.77 -14.18 -16.30
CA SER A 208 10.75 -14.03 -15.22
C SER A 208 11.09 -12.58 -14.86
N LEU A 209 10.73 -11.63 -15.74
CA LEU A 209 10.92 -10.19 -15.57
C LEU A 209 9.62 -9.43 -15.40
N ALA A 210 8.54 -10.12 -15.00
CA ALA A 210 7.24 -9.48 -14.78
C ALA A 210 7.33 -8.32 -13.75
N ASP A 211 6.65 -7.23 -14.06
CA ASP A 211 6.48 -6.10 -13.14
C ASP A 211 5.41 -6.44 -12.09
N ILE A 212 5.86 -6.68 -10.85
CA ILE A 212 5.00 -7.06 -9.73
C ILE A 212 5.18 -6.08 -8.58
N ILE A 213 4.07 -5.54 -8.08
CA ILE A 213 4.00 -4.75 -6.84
C ILE A 213 3.14 -5.53 -5.85
N ILE A 214 3.65 -5.74 -4.65
CA ILE A 214 2.97 -6.42 -3.56
C ILE A 214 2.85 -5.42 -2.42
N ILE A 215 1.63 -5.08 -2.05
CA ILE A 215 1.31 -4.13 -0.99
C ILE A 215 0.38 -4.77 0.02
N GLY A 216 0.43 -4.34 1.27
CA GLY A 216 -0.48 -4.90 2.26
C GLY A 216 -0.09 -4.66 3.70
N ASP A 217 -1.04 -4.99 4.59
CA ASP A 217 -0.79 -5.25 5.99
C ASP A 217 -0.40 -6.74 6.15
N PHE A 218 0.89 -6.97 6.30
CA PHE A 218 1.43 -8.32 6.45
C PHE A 218 1.31 -8.86 7.88
N ASN A 219 0.90 -8.02 8.83
CA ASN A 219 0.89 -8.36 10.26
C ASN A 219 2.22 -8.96 10.77
N ASP A 220 3.27 -8.83 9.98
CA ASP A 220 4.66 -9.18 10.27
C ASP A 220 5.59 -8.09 9.73
N GLU A 221 6.79 -8.01 10.28
CA GLU A 221 7.81 -7.03 9.90
C GLU A 221 8.68 -7.54 8.76
N PRO A 222 9.42 -6.68 8.05
CA PRO A 222 10.29 -7.06 6.93
C PRO A 222 11.28 -8.20 7.22
N VAL A 223 11.67 -8.38 8.48
CA VAL A 223 12.63 -9.40 8.94
C VAL A 223 12.00 -10.68 9.48
N ASN A 224 10.65 -10.72 9.60
CA ASN A 224 10.00 -11.93 10.06
C ASN A 224 10.06 -13.03 9.00
N LYS A 225 10.06 -14.28 9.43
CA LYS A 225 10.24 -15.46 8.56
C LYS A 225 9.22 -15.53 7.42
N SER A 226 8.00 -15.08 7.67
CA SER A 226 6.95 -15.05 6.65
C SER A 226 7.33 -14.17 5.47
N VAL A 227 7.88 -12.98 5.72
CA VAL A 227 8.30 -12.00 4.70
C VAL A 227 9.69 -12.36 4.14
N LEU A 228 10.69 -12.50 5.03
CA LEU A 228 12.08 -12.64 4.62
C LEU A 228 12.39 -14.03 4.03
N GLU A 229 11.90 -15.11 4.66
CA GLU A 229 12.27 -16.48 4.26
C GLU A 229 11.21 -17.11 3.35
N THR A 230 9.90 -16.99 3.70
CA THR A 230 8.84 -17.71 2.98
C THR A 230 8.39 -16.98 1.73
N LEU A 231 8.12 -15.68 1.80
CA LEU A 231 7.87 -14.85 0.62
C LEU A 231 9.17 -14.61 -0.15
N SER A 232 10.30 -14.68 0.53
CA SER A 232 11.65 -14.40 0.00
C SER A 232 11.76 -12.97 -0.53
N ALA A 233 11.29 -12.01 0.26
CA ALA A 233 11.39 -10.59 -0.04
C ALA A 233 12.68 -10.03 0.59
N HIS A 234 13.67 -9.76 -0.24
CA HIS A 234 14.98 -9.30 0.21
C HIS A 234 14.95 -7.84 0.70
N PRO A 235 15.72 -7.51 1.75
CA PRO A 235 15.91 -6.13 2.16
C PRO A 235 16.45 -5.25 1.03
N LEU A 236 15.82 -4.10 0.79
CA LEU A 236 16.36 -3.09 -0.13
C LEU A 236 16.88 -1.89 0.65
N LYS A 237 18.12 -1.50 0.36
CA LYS A 237 18.71 -0.22 0.78
C LYS A 237 19.15 0.55 -0.44
N CYS A 238 18.75 1.82 -0.53
CA CYS A 238 19.03 2.63 -1.69
C CYS A 238 20.53 2.87 -1.92
N ASP A 239 21.30 3.01 -0.86
CA ASP A 239 22.76 3.16 -0.94
C ASP A 239 23.47 1.92 -1.50
N SER A 240 22.82 0.75 -1.43
CA SER A 240 23.34 -0.51 -1.98
C SER A 240 23.15 -0.66 -3.48
N LEU A 241 22.32 0.19 -4.11
CA LEU A 241 22.05 0.17 -5.56
C LEU A 241 23.09 0.96 -6.38
N ASN A 242 24.29 1.18 -5.84
CA ASN A 242 25.40 1.82 -6.55
C ASN A 242 25.87 0.97 -7.73
N ALA A 243 26.66 1.58 -8.64
CA ALA A 243 27.06 1.04 -9.93
C ALA A 243 27.71 -0.37 -9.94
N ASP A 244 28.08 -0.88 -8.75
CA ASP A 244 28.71 -2.20 -8.56
C ASP A 244 27.73 -3.25 -8.01
N PHE A 245 26.43 -2.90 -7.85
CA PHE A 245 25.44 -3.86 -7.38
C PHE A 245 24.95 -4.72 -8.53
N GLU A 246 25.67 -5.83 -8.76
CA GLU A 246 25.25 -6.86 -9.70
C GLU A 246 24.28 -7.81 -8.99
N PHE A 247 23.02 -7.82 -9.40
CA PHE A 247 22.07 -8.88 -9.05
C PHE A 247 21.27 -9.30 -10.29
N GLU A 248 20.88 -10.54 -10.30
CA GLU A 248 19.97 -11.04 -11.33
C GLU A 248 18.54 -10.66 -10.93
N PRO A 249 17.86 -9.77 -11.67
CA PRO A 249 16.54 -9.29 -11.28
C PRO A 249 15.44 -10.34 -11.43
N ALA A 250 15.73 -11.40 -12.21
CA ALA A 250 14.75 -12.41 -12.54
C ALA A 250 14.28 -13.19 -11.31
N LYS A 251 12.96 -13.20 -11.10
CA LYS A 251 12.29 -13.95 -10.01
C LYS A 251 12.58 -13.48 -8.58
N GLU A 252 13.26 -12.35 -8.41
CA GLU A 252 13.58 -11.80 -7.09
C GLU A 252 12.54 -10.78 -6.64
N LEU A 253 12.32 -10.69 -5.32
CA LEU A 253 11.46 -9.72 -4.66
C LEU A 253 12.26 -8.88 -3.69
N PHE A 254 11.98 -7.57 -3.65
CA PHE A 254 12.66 -6.60 -2.78
C PHE A 254 11.66 -5.81 -1.94
N ASN A 255 11.95 -5.69 -0.66
CA ASN A 255 11.14 -4.96 0.30
C ASN A 255 11.61 -3.52 0.43
N LEU A 256 10.82 -2.59 -0.08
CA LEU A 256 11.11 -1.14 -0.07
C LEU A 256 10.98 -0.52 1.33
N SER A 257 10.22 -1.17 2.22
CA SER A 257 9.95 -0.68 3.58
C SER A 257 11.08 -1.00 4.57
N TYR A 258 12.06 -1.78 4.14
CA TYR A 258 13.11 -2.31 5.03
C TYR A 258 13.98 -1.20 5.63
N GLU A 259 14.34 -0.18 4.86
CA GLU A 259 15.22 0.89 5.33
C GLU A 259 14.55 1.72 6.45
N ASP A 260 13.26 2.05 6.31
CA ASP A 260 12.50 2.73 7.35
C ASP A 260 12.30 1.85 8.59
N PHE A 261 12.06 0.54 8.41
CA PHE A 261 12.01 -0.42 9.51
C PHE A 261 13.34 -0.46 10.28
N GLU A 262 14.49 -0.54 9.60
CA GLU A 262 15.81 -0.56 10.24
C GLU A 262 16.09 0.74 11.02
N ASN A 263 15.52 1.86 10.57
CA ASN A 263 15.58 3.15 11.26
C ASN A 263 14.59 3.26 12.45
N GLY A 264 13.87 2.18 12.79
CA GLY A 264 12.93 2.13 13.90
C GLY A 264 11.60 2.83 13.65
N LEU A 265 11.27 3.06 12.37
CA LEU A 265 9.97 3.59 11.97
C LEU A 265 8.94 2.46 11.80
N GLY A 266 7.67 2.81 11.87
CA GLY A 266 6.56 1.86 11.71
C GLY A 266 5.26 2.55 11.33
N THR A 267 4.32 1.74 10.85
CA THR A 267 2.99 2.18 10.42
C THR A 267 1.93 1.97 11.47
N PHE A 268 2.14 1.03 12.38
CA PHE A 268 1.27 0.66 13.48
C PHE A 268 2.03 0.67 14.81
N LYS A 269 1.39 1.14 15.88
CA LYS A 269 2.00 1.12 17.21
C LYS A 269 1.23 0.23 18.17
N TYR A 270 1.89 -0.79 18.69
CA TYR A 270 1.34 -1.65 19.74
C TYR A 270 2.10 -1.46 21.03
N LYS A 271 1.41 -0.96 22.09
CA LYS A 271 2.04 -0.53 23.35
C LYS A 271 3.11 0.52 23.09
N ASP A 272 4.38 0.20 23.38
CA ASP A 272 5.51 1.11 23.19
C ASP A 272 6.26 0.87 21.89
N ASP A 273 5.98 -0.23 21.17
CA ASP A 273 6.73 -0.67 19.99
C ASP A 273 6.07 -0.21 18.70
N TRP A 274 6.84 0.42 17.83
CA TRP A 274 6.49 0.64 16.43
C TRP A 274 6.69 -0.63 15.62
N ASN A 275 5.73 -0.94 14.75
CA ASN A 275 5.77 -2.08 13.86
C ASN A 275 5.58 -1.62 12.42
N MET A 276 6.40 -2.12 11.50
CA MET A 276 6.29 -1.91 10.05
C MET A 276 5.44 -3.03 9.45
N LEU A 277 4.12 -2.98 9.67
CA LEU A 277 3.18 -4.01 9.21
C LEU A 277 2.73 -3.79 7.78
N ASP A 278 2.57 -2.51 7.39
CA ASP A 278 2.16 -2.11 6.06
C ASP A 278 3.41 -1.91 5.21
N GLN A 279 3.53 -2.69 4.12
CA GLN A 279 4.78 -2.76 3.36
C GLN A 279 4.52 -2.66 1.86
N VAL A 280 5.57 -2.27 1.13
CA VAL A 280 5.64 -2.30 -0.33
C VAL A 280 6.81 -3.19 -0.73
N ILE A 281 6.50 -4.26 -1.47
CA ILE A 281 7.47 -5.22 -1.99
C ILE A 281 7.34 -5.23 -3.52
N VAL A 282 8.45 -5.34 -4.22
CA VAL A 282 8.46 -5.25 -5.69
C VAL A 282 9.32 -6.34 -6.32
N SER A 283 9.02 -6.70 -7.56
CA SER A 283 9.90 -7.56 -8.35
C SER A 283 11.20 -6.86 -8.72
N GLY A 284 12.27 -7.64 -8.91
CA GLY A 284 13.58 -7.12 -9.28
C GLY A 284 13.58 -6.30 -10.56
N ASN A 285 12.68 -6.61 -11.51
CA ASN A 285 12.55 -5.82 -12.73
C ASN A 285 12.17 -4.36 -12.44
N LEU A 286 11.36 -4.09 -11.41
CA LEU A 286 11.03 -2.73 -10.99
C LEU A 286 12.20 -2.00 -10.30
N ILE A 287 13.26 -2.68 -9.91
CA ILE A 287 14.48 -2.08 -9.38
C ILE A 287 15.45 -1.74 -10.52
N THR A 288 15.66 -2.65 -11.47
CA THR A 288 16.56 -2.43 -12.61
C THR A 288 15.96 -1.55 -13.69
N GLY A 289 14.66 -1.59 -13.87
CA GLY A 289 13.82 -0.66 -14.61
C GLY A 289 13.99 -0.62 -16.11
N ASN A 290 13.24 -1.45 -16.83
CA ASN A 290 13.11 -1.30 -18.28
C ASN A 290 11.98 -0.33 -18.65
N TYR A 291 10.76 -0.55 -18.13
CA TYR A 291 9.61 0.30 -18.37
C TYR A 291 9.22 1.09 -17.12
N LEU A 292 9.02 0.41 -16.00
CA LEU A 292 8.82 1.02 -14.70
C LEU A 292 10.06 0.84 -13.84
N LYS A 293 10.45 1.89 -13.13
CA LYS A 293 11.58 1.85 -12.20
C LYS A 293 11.23 2.50 -10.88
N TYR A 294 11.46 1.79 -9.79
CA TYR A 294 11.36 2.35 -8.46
C TYR A 294 12.27 3.56 -8.30
N ILE A 295 11.71 4.66 -7.84
CA ILE A 295 12.49 5.86 -7.48
C ILE A 295 13.04 5.64 -6.08
N CYS A 296 14.30 5.28 -5.99
CA CYS A 296 14.92 4.93 -4.73
C CYS A 296 14.80 6.05 -3.70
N GLY A 297 14.46 5.70 -2.46
CA GLY A 297 14.18 6.66 -1.40
C GLY A 297 12.81 7.32 -1.48
N SER A 298 11.93 6.87 -2.39
CA SER A 298 10.56 7.37 -2.49
C SER A 298 9.54 6.59 -1.66
N PHE A 299 9.94 5.49 -1.03
CA PHE A 299 9.10 4.86 -0.01
C PHE A 299 8.91 5.84 1.15
N GLU A 300 7.69 5.97 1.64
CA GLU A 300 7.35 6.91 2.70
C GLU A 300 6.19 6.37 3.53
N ILE A 301 6.29 6.49 4.86
CA ILE A 301 5.14 6.41 5.76
C ILE A 301 4.42 7.75 5.70
N PHE A 302 3.30 7.81 4.97
CA PHE A 302 2.55 9.04 4.77
C PHE A 302 1.78 9.43 6.03
N LYS A 303 2.24 10.46 6.73
CA LYS A 303 1.69 10.88 8.03
C LYS A 303 1.48 12.39 8.16
N PRO A 304 0.56 12.98 7.35
CA PRO A 304 0.23 14.38 7.52
C PRO A 304 -0.34 14.63 8.93
N ASP A 305 -0.10 15.81 9.42
CA ASP A 305 -0.38 16.22 10.80
C ASP A 305 -1.79 15.89 11.33
N PHE A 306 -2.78 15.84 10.46
CA PHE A 306 -4.18 15.64 10.88
C PHE A 306 -4.55 14.18 11.10
N ILE A 307 -3.79 13.21 10.58
CA ILE A 307 -3.99 11.77 10.88
C ILE A 307 -3.17 11.30 12.08
N VAL A 308 -2.45 12.21 12.74
CA VAL A 308 -1.60 11.90 13.89
C VAL A 308 -2.30 12.28 15.18
N THR A 309 -2.32 11.39 16.16
CA THR A 309 -2.80 11.67 17.53
C THR A 309 -1.94 12.76 18.17
N LYS A 310 -2.55 13.87 18.59
CA LYS A 310 -1.81 15.08 18.99
C LYS A 310 -1.41 15.13 20.46
N SER A 311 -2.06 14.35 21.33
CA SER A 311 -1.83 14.46 22.77
C SER A 311 -2.13 13.15 23.52
N GLY A 312 -1.72 13.11 24.79
CA GLY A 312 -1.90 11.94 25.66
C GLY A 312 -0.83 10.87 25.44
N GLN A 313 -1.05 9.69 26.00
CA GLN A 313 -0.10 8.57 25.93
C GLN A 313 0.10 8.02 24.51
N TYR A 314 -0.82 8.30 23.61
CA TYR A 314 -0.76 7.89 22.18
C TYR A 314 -0.31 9.02 21.25
N ALA A 315 0.24 10.12 21.79
CA ALA A 315 0.75 11.19 20.93
C ALA A 315 1.80 10.68 19.93
N GLY A 316 1.67 11.09 18.67
CA GLY A 316 2.54 10.66 17.59
C GLY A 316 2.09 9.39 16.85
N THR A 317 1.11 8.63 17.37
CA THR A 317 0.57 7.45 16.70
C THR A 317 -0.51 7.83 15.67
N PRO A 318 -0.93 6.93 14.79
CA PRO A 318 -2.12 7.14 13.97
C PRO A 318 -3.31 7.54 14.83
N PHE A 319 -4.19 8.37 14.28
CA PHE A 319 -5.42 8.80 14.98
C PHE A 319 -6.58 7.90 14.53
N PRO A 320 -6.97 6.89 15.32
CA PRO A 320 -7.88 5.84 14.90
C PRO A 320 -9.35 6.28 14.93
N THR A 321 -10.20 5.54 14.22
CA THR A 321 -11.66 5.68 14.29
C THR A 321 -12.17 5.30 15.67
N TYR A 322 -11.66 4.18 16.21
CA TYR A 322 -11.95 3.68 17.55
C TYR A 322 -10.65 3.41 18.32
N GLY A 323 -10.65 3.71 19.61
CA GLY A 323 -9.65 3.25 20.58
C GLY A 323 -10.27 2.22 21.51
N GLY A 324 -10.13 0.94 21.18
CA GLY A 324 -10.96 -0.11 21.76
C GLY A 324 -12.43 0.13 21.38
N ARG A 325 -13.36 0.12 22.36
CA ARG A 325 -14.79 0.38 22.12
C ARG A 325 -15.17 1.87 22.03
N ARG A 326 -14.22 2.76 22.30
CA ARG A 326 -14.51 4.21 22.32
C ARG A 326 -14.36 4.81 20.93
N TYR A 327 -15.43 5.41 20.42
CA TYR A 327 -15.39 6.21 19.20
C TYR A 327 -14.53 7.48 19.39
N LEU A 328 -13.54 7.67 18.53
CA LEU A 328 -12.63 8.81 18.52
C LEU A 328 -12.84 9.71 17.30
N GLY A 329 -13.45 9.18 16.23
CA GLY A 329 -13.75 9.91 15.01
C GLY A 329 -12.50 10.29 14.19
N GLY A 330 -11.45 9.48 14.31
CA GLY A 330 -10.20 9.62 13.58
C GLY A 330 -10.25 9.04 12.17
N TYR A 331 -9.14 8.47 11.73
CA TYR A 331 -8.87 8.03 10.36
C TYR A 331 -8.67 6.52 10.27
N SER A 332 -7.57 6.04 10.81
CA SER A 332 -7.18 4.64 10.92
C SER A 332 -6.16 4.48 12.06
N ASP A 333 -5.98 3.28 12.58
CA ASP A 333 -4.92 2.90 13.51
C ASP A 333 -3.61 2.53 12.80
N HIS A 334 -3.60 2.60 11.45
CA HIS A 334 -2.42 2.48 10.62
C HIS A 334 -2.10 3.78 9.87
N PHE A 335 -0.82 4.09 9.67
CA PHE A 335 -0.40 5.07 8.69
C PHE A 335 -0.34 4.45 7.30
N PRO A 336 -0.76 5.17 6.24
CA PRO A 336 -0.54 4.71 4.87
C PRO A 336 0.94 4.65 4.53
N VAL A 337 1.29 3.75 3.60
CA VAL A 337 2.61 3.72 2.97
C VAL A 337 2.51 4.04 1.49
N THR A 338 3.55 4.67 0.95
CA THR A 338 3.60 5.10 -0.46
C THR A 338 4.94 4.81 -1.09
N ALA A 339 4.95 4.65 -2.42
CA ALA A 339 6.17 4.54 -3.22
C ALA A 339 5.94 5.13 -4.62
N LYS A 340 7.02 5.58 -5.27
CA LYS A 340 6.96 6.18 -6.62
C LYS A 340 7.78 5.38 -7.61
N PHE A 341 7.25 5.27 -8.83
CA PHE A 341 7.89 4.57 -9.93
C PHE A 341 7.98 5.51 -11.14
N LEU A 342 9.16 5.62 -11.71
CA LEU A 342 9.40 6.37 -12.93
C LEU A 342 8.94 5.53 -14.14
N ILE A 343 8.21 6.14 -15.06
CA ILE A 343 7.91 5.56 -16.36
C ILE A 343 9.07 5.93 -17.30
N ASN A 344 9.88 4.95 -17.67
CA ASN A 344 10.91 5.16 -18.67
C ASN A 344 10.27 5.30 -20.06
N ARG A 345 10.57 6.41 -20.72
CA ARG A 345 10.20 6.55 -22.13
C ARG A 345 11.21 5.74 -22.94
N SER A 346 10.76 4.68 -23.62
CA SER A 346 11.56 4.12 -24.71
C SER A 346 11.81 5.26 -25.70
N GLU A 347 13.08 5.54 -25.99
CA GLU A 347 13.41 6.39 -27.14
C GLU A 347 12.80 5.71 -28.37
N GLU A 348 11.80 6.36 -28.98
CA GLU A 348 11.26 5.98 -30.29
C GLU A 348 12.28 6.23 -31.40
#